data_094676658a4f4082b9a3c85f802bd839
#
_entry.id   094676658a4f4082b9a3c85f802bd839
#
_cell.length_a   1.000
_cell.length_b   1.000
_cell.length_c   1.000
_cell.angle_alpha   90.00
_cell.angle_beta   90.00
_cell.angle_gamma   90.00
#
_symmetry.space_group_name_H-M   'P 1'
#
loop_
_entity.id
_entity.type
_entity.pdbx_description
1 polymer ?
#
loop_
_entity_poly.entity_id
_entity_poly.type
_entity_poly.pdbx_seq_one_letter_code
_entity_poly.pdbx_strand_id
1 'polypeptide(L)'
;MHLQPMKWVNDWPVIGTDKDGDGCGEPVLTYRKPNVGKTYPVCTPQESDEFDGYTLSPQWQWHANINEKWTYYAGDKSYVRLYSYPVVEEYKNLWDVANLLLQKTSSDNFSATMKLTFSPNLKNKGERTGLVVMGRDYAGLILENTDKGLVLSQVECLRADKGKPEEVRASVPLSQNTVYLKVRFS
;
A
#
# COMPACT_ATOMS: atom_id res chain seq x y z
N MET A 1 11.87 10.82 0.78
CA MET A 1 13.09 10.24 0.14
C MET A 1 13.73 11.35 -0.67
N HIS A 2 15.05 11.51 -0.57
CA HIS A 2 15.76 12.56 -1.27
C HIS A 2 16.85 11.93 -2.15
N LEU A 3 16.92 12.33 -3.42
CA LEU A 3 18.03 11.99 -4.30
C LEU A 3 19.18 12.96 -4.02
N GLN A 4 20.38 12.42 -3.84
CA GLN A 4 21.60 13.18 -3.64
C GLN A 4 22.67 12.68 -4.61
N PRO A 5 23.58 13.56 -5.09
CA PRO A 5 24.75 13.11 -5.84
C PRO A 5 25.62 12.24 -4.94
N MET A 6 26.34 11.31 -5.54
CA MET A 6 27.32 10.50 -4.85
C MET A 6 28.59 10.38 -5.69
N LYS A 7 29.73 10.45 -5.04
CA LYS A 7 31.04 10.18 -5.65
C LYS A 7 31.82 9.18 -4.79
N TRP A 8 32.63 8.38 -5.44
CA TRP A 8 33.61 7.54 -4.74
C TRP A 8 34.93 8.35 -4.60
N VAL A 9 35.42 8.47 -3.39
CA VAL A 9 36.69 9.13 -3.06
C VAL A 9 37.51 8.19 -2.20
N ASN A 10 38.66 7.72 -2.69
CA ASN A 10 39.53 6.76 -2.00
C ASN A 10 38.74 5.53 -1.48
N ASP A 11 37.95 4.90 -2.35
CA ASP A 11 37.09 3.75 -2.06
C ASP A 11 35.97 4.00 -1.02
N TRP A 12 35.68 5.27 -0.71
CA TRP A 12 34.64 5.69 0.21
C TRP A 12 33.52 6.47 -0.50
N PRO A 13 32.22 6.17 -0.27
CA PRO A 13 31.13 6.92 -0.89
C PRO A 13 30.91 8.25 -0.16
N VAL A 14 31.07 9.36 -0.87
CA VAL A 14 30.73 10.70 -0.40
C VAL A 14 29.38 11.09 -0.99
N ILE A 15 28.33 11.23 -0.17
CA ILE A 15 26.98 11.59 -0.57
C ILE A 15 26.75 13.08 -0.37
N GLY A 16 26.18 13.75 -1.40
CA GLY A 16 26.09 15.22 -1.41
C GLY A 16 27.28 15.86 -2.13
N THR A 17 27.61 17.07 -1.75
CA THR A 17 28.76 17.81 -2.27
C THR A 17 29.65 18.25 -1.11
N ASP A 18 30.86 17.76 -1.09
CA ASP A 18 31.88 18.23 -0.16
C ASP A 18 32.33 19.63 -0.59
N LYS A 19 31.97 20.65 0.17
CA LYS A 19 32.23 22.07 -0.13
C LYS A 19 33.43 22.62 0.60
N ASP A 20 33.74 22.08 1.75
CA ASP A 20 34.82 22.54 2.61
C ASP A 20 36.06 21.63 2.61
N GLY A 21 35.96 20.45 1.93
CA GLY A 21 37.07 19.54 1.74
C GLY A 21 37.37 18.66 2.95
N ASP A 22 36.42 18.50 3.85
CA ASP A 22 36.57 17.67 5.05
C ASP A 22 36.34 16.16 4.80
N GLY A 23 35.95 15.79 3.54
CA GLY A 23 35.66 14.43 3.14
C GLY A 23 34.21 14.02 3.39
N CYS A 24 33.37 14.86 3.97
CA CYS A 24 31.95 14.66 4.16
C CYS A 24 31.16 15.47 3.12
N GLY A 25 30.08 14.93 2.63
CA GLY A 25 29.24 15.63 1.68
C GLY A 25 28.02 16.27 2.33
N GLU A 26 27.76 17.56 2.05
CA GLU A 26 26.55 18.23 2.46
C GLU A 26 25.41 17.97 1.47
N PRO A 27 24.16 17.90 1.96
CA PRO A 27 22.99 17.78 1.11
C PRO A 27 22.86 18.95 0.13
N VAL A 28 22.45 18.65 -1.09
CA VAL A 28 22.18 19.67 -2.12
C VAL A 28 20.68 19.75 -2.41
N LEU A 29 20.18 20.99 -2.56
CA LEU A 29 18.78 21.23 -2.93
C LEU A 29 18.58 21.14 -4.46
N THR A 30 19.63 21.42 -5.22
CA THR A 30 19.60 21.42 -6.69
C THR A 30 20.84 20.72 -7.22
N TYR A 31 20.65 19.85 -8.18
CA TYR A 31 21.77 19.16 -8.85
C TYR A 31 21.44 18.88 -10.32
N ARG A 32 22.47 18.76 -11.13
CA ARG A 32 22.32 18.45 -12.55
C ARG A 32 21.73 17.04 -12.71
N LYS A 33 20.68 16.92 -13.54
CA LYS A 33 20.15 15.60 -13.94
C LYS A 33 21.25 14.73 -14.56
N PRO A 34 21.32 13.44 -14.22
CA PRO A 34 22.23 12.53 -14.89
C PRO A 34 21.87 12.42 -16.38
N ASN A 35 22.87 12.38 -17.22
CA ASN A 35 22.67 12.15 -18.64
C ASN A 35 22.44 10.65 -18.88
N VAL A 36 21.19 10.29 -19.18
CA VAL A 36 20.76 8.90 -19.47
C VAL A 36 20.58 8.66 -20.98
N GLY A 37 21.09 9.57 -21.83
CA GLY A 37 21.00 9.47 -23.30
C GLY A 37 19.61 9.76 -23.87
N LYS A 38 18.63 10.08 -23.02
CA LYS A 38 17.25 10.42 -23.41
C LYS A 38 16.73 11.59 -22.58
N THR A 39 15.87 12.39 -23.19
CA THR A 39 15.09 13.41 -22.47
C THR A 39 13.69 12.87 -22.23
N TYR A 40 13.28 12.81 -20.97
CA TYR A 40 11.94 12.41 -20.58
C TYR A 40 11.12 13.66 -20.25
N PRO A 41 9.83 13.70 -20.64
CA PRO A 41 8.95 14.79 -20.24
C PRO A 41 8.83 14.83 -18.71
N VAL A 42 8.56 16.00 -18.17
CA VAL A 42 8.14 16.13 -16.77
C VAL A 42 6.72 15.59 -16.68
N CYS A 43 6.53 14.55 -15.90
CA CYS A 43 5.23 13.91 -15.71
C CYS A 43 5.05 13.49 -14.25
N THR A 44 3.79 13.36 -13.83
CA THR A 44 3.45 12.74 -12.57
C THR A 44 3.53 11.22 -12.72
N PRO A 45 4.11 10.49 -11.76
CA PRO A 45 4.02 9.04 -11.75
C PRO A 45 2.56 8.57 -11.79
N GLN A 46 2.32 7.41 -12.39
CA GLN A 46 1.00 6.80 -12.38
C GLN A 46 0.59 6.49 -10.95
N GLU A 47 -0.62 6.87 -10.57
CA GLU A 47 -1.19 6.69 -9.24
C GLU A 47 -2.41 5.76 -9.28
N SER A 48 -3.28 5.92 -10.29
CA SER A 48 -4.43 5.05 -10.51
C SER A 48 -4.05 3.81 -11.31
N ASP A 49 -4.77 2.71 -11.11
CA ASP A 49 -4.58 1.46 -11.82
C ASP A 49 -5.93 0.78 -12.08
N GLU A 50 -6.23 0.52 -13.33
CA GLU A 50 -7.43 -0.21 -13.75
C GLU A 50 -7.16 -1.72 -13.85
N PHE A 51 -5.93 -2.16 -13.54
CA PHE A 51 -5.51 -3.56 -13.57
C PHE A 51 -5.75 -4.23 -14.93
N ASP A 52 -5.48 -3.51 -16.01
CA ASP A 52 -5.61 -3.97 -17.40
C ASP A 52 -4.38 -4.75 -17.90
N GLY A 53 -3.36 -4.89 -17.05
CA GLY A 53 -2.18 -5.71 -17.27
C GLY A 53 -2.25 -7.09 -16.62
N TYR A 54 -1.29 -7.95 -16.95
CA TYR A 54 -1.12 -9.28 -16.34
C TYR A 54 -0.07 -9.31 -15.22
N THR A 55 0.42 -8.15 -14.82
CA THR A 55 1.37 -7.96 -13.72
C THR A 55 1.03 -6.69 -12.96
N LEU A 56 1.44 -6.58 -11.71
CA LEU A 56 1.30 -5.33 -10.96
C LEU A 56 2.19 -4.24 -11.57
N SER A 57 1.62 -3.04 -11.68
CA SER A 57 2.36 -1.84 -12.04
C SER A 57 3.33 -1.43 -10.91
N PRO A 58 4.42 -0.70 -11.20
CA PRO A 58 5.50 -0.42 -10.25
C PRO A 58 5.12 0.36 -9.00
N GLN A 59 3.96 1.03 -8.97
CA GLN A 59 3.46 1.76 -7.79
C GLN A 59 3.00 0.83 -6.66
N TRP A 60 2.70 -0.44 -6.97
CA TRP A 60 2.21 -1.39 -5.99
C TRP A 60 3.35 -2.12 -5.28
N GLN A 61 3.13 -2.40 -4.02
CA GLN A 61 4.04 -3.19 -3.20
C GLN A 61 3.27 -4.04 -2.19
N TRP A 62 3.83 -5.17 -1.84
CA TRP A 62 3.31 -6.00 -0.76
C TRP A 62 3.85 -5.56 0.60
N HIS A 63 3.07 -5.78 1.64
CA HIS A 63 3.50 -5.52 3.01
C HIS A 63 4.66 -6.43 3.43
N ALA A 64 4.72 -7.64 2.91
CA ALA A 64 5.81 -8.60 3.11
C ALA A 64 6.31 -9.17 1.77
N ASN A 65 7.22 -10.14 1.84
CA ASN A 65 7.71 -10.82 0.65
C ASN A 65 6.57 -11.48 -0.11
N ILE A 66 6.53 -11.26 -1.42
CA ILE A 66 5.47 -11.75 -2.29
C ILE A 66 5.32 -13.27 -2.24
N ASN A 67 4.07 -13.73 -2.27
CA ASN A 67 3.70 -15.11 -2.56
C ASN A 67 2.76 -15.10 -3.77
N GLU A 68 3.11 -15.85 -4.80
CA GLU A 68 2.34 -15.93 -6.05
C GLU A 68 0.89 -16.40 -5.86
N LYS A 69 0.61 -17.11 -4.77
CA LYS A 69 -0.73 -17.60 -4.42
C LYS A 69 -1.67 -16.51 -3.88
N TRP A 70 -1.17 -15.29 -3.67
CA TRP A 70 -2.00 -14.21 -3.13
C TRP A 70 -2.84 -13.51 -4.17
N THR A 71 -2.46 -13.62 -5.47
CA THR A 71 -3.11 -12.85 -6.52
C THR A 71 -3.35 -13.65 -7.80
N TYR A 72 -4.33 -13.18 -8.55
CA TYR A 72 -4.52 -13.51 -9.95
C TYR A 72 -4.83 -12.23 -10.72
N TYR A 73 -4.15 -12.04 -11.85
CA TYR A 73 -4.32 -10.87 -12.72
C TYR A 73 -5.18 -11.24 -13.91
N ALA A 74 -6.32 -10.56 -14.07
CA ALA A 74 -7.23 -10.72 -15.20
C ALA A 74 -7.21 -9.45 -16.06
N GLY A 75 -6.08 -9.20 -16.71
CA GLY A 75 -5.86 -8.00 -17.51
C GLY A 75 -6.88 -7.81 -18.64
N ASP A 76 -7.37 -8.90 -19.23
CA ASP A 76 -8.46 -8.88 -20.22
C ASP A 76 -9.81 -8.41 -19.65
N LYS A 77 -9.97 -8.39 -18.33
CA LYS A 77 -11.19 -8.01 -17.61
C LYS A 77 -10.99 -6.83 -16.64
N SER A 78 -9.81 -6.24 -16.65
CA SER A 78 -9.45 -5.07 -15.85
C SER A 78 -9.75 -5.25 -14.35
N TYR A 79 -9.20 -6.30 -13.74
CA TYR A 79 -9.20 -6.48 -12.30
C TYR A 79 -8.04 -7.33 -11.80
N VAL A 80 -7.68 -7.12 -10.55
CA VAL A 80 -6.84 -8.01 -9.76
C VAL A 80 -7.68 -8.75 -8.74
N ARG A 81 -7.51 -10.06 -8.62
CA ARG A 81 -8.11 -10.87 -7.56
C ARG A 81 -7.10 -11.09 -6.46
N LEU A 82 -7.45 -10.69 -5.24
CA LEU A 82 -6.72 -11.00 -4.03
C LEU A 82 -7.37 -12.18 -3.33
N TYR A 83 -6.57 -13.17 -2.94
CA TYR A 83 -7.07 -14.33 -2.23
C TYR A 83 -6.92 -14.13 -0.72
N SER A 84 -7.96 -14.50 0.04
CA SER A 84 -7.86 -14.60 1.50
C SER A 84 -6.81 -15.64 1.88
N TYR A 85 -5.97 -15.30 2.84
CA TYR A 85 -4.93 -16.16 3.34
C TYR A 85 -5.04 -16.27 4.86
N PRO A 86 -4.80 -17.44 5.46
CA PRO A 86 -4.82 -17.57 6.89
C PRO A 86 -3.84 -16.61 7.55
N VAL A 87 -4.29 -15.96 8.61
CA VAL A 87 -3.42 -15.13 9.44
C VAL A 87 -2.51 -16.03 10.29
N VAL A 88 -1.40 -15.46 10.77
CA VAL A 88 -0.49 -16.16 11.70
C VAL A 88 -1.19 -16.44 13.04
N GLU A 89 -0.70 -17.44 13.78
CA GLU A 89 -1.30 -17.82 15.07
C GLU A 89 -1.28 -16.66 16.08
N GLU A 90 -0.23 -15.84 16.05
CA GLU A 90 -0.05 -14.70 16.93
C GLU A 90 -0.70 -13.42 16.41
N TYR A 91 -1.59 -13.51 15.42
CA TYR A 91 -2.27 -12.36 14.84
C TYR A 91 -2.92 -11.45 15.89
N LYS A 92 -2.63 -10.16 15.79
CA LYS A 92 -3.18 -9.12 16.66
C LYS A 92 -3.94 -8.05 15.88
N ASN A 93 -3.43 -7.67 14.71
CA ASN A 93 -4.00 -6.64 13.88
C ASN A 93 -3.41 -6.72 12.44
N LEU A 94 -3.76 -5.79 11.55
CA LEU A 94 -3.31 -5.82 10.15
C LEU A 94 -1.79 -5.66 9.98
N TRP A 95 -1.05 -5.23 11.00
CA TRP A 95 0.42 -5.19 10.96
C TRP A 95 1.03 -6.58 10.78
N ASP A 96 0.35 -7.61 11.24
CA ASP A 96 0.79 -9.01 11.14
C ASP A 96 0.35 -9.68 9.82
N VAL A 97 -0.37 -8.96 8.93
CA VAL A 97 -0.91 -9.49 7.68
C VAL A 97 0.07 -9.26 6.54
N ALA A 98 0.61 -10.34 5.99
CA ALA A 98 1.61 -10.29 4.94
C ALA A 98 1.05 -9.88 3.56
N ASN A 99 -0.19 -10.28 3.24
CA ASN A 99 -0.82 -10.13 1.93
C ASN A 99 -1.64 -8.83 1.76
N LEU A 100 -1.20 -7.75 2.38
CA LEU A 100 -1.71 -6.41 2.08
C LEU A 100 -1.03 -5.88 0.81
N LEU A 101 -1.83 -5.48 -0.16
CA LEU A 101 -1.36 -4.82 -1.37
C LEU A 101 -1.44 -3.31 -1.17
N LEU A 102 -0.31 -2.65 -1.20
CA LEU A 102 -0.14 -1.27 -0.79
C LEU A 102 0.38 -0.38 -1.91
N GLN A 103 0.06 0.89 -1.83
CA GLN A 103 0.64 1.96 -2.63
C GLN A 103 1.08 3.08 -1.68
N LYS A 104 2.20 3.72 -1.97
CA LYS A 104 2.64 4.89 -1.20
C LYS A 104 1.68 6.05 -1.41
N THR A 105 1.47 6.85 -0.37
CA THR A 105 0.72 8.11 -0.48
C THR A 105 1.39 9.03 -1.50
N SER A 106 0.60 9.56 -2.42
CA SER A 106 1.10 10.38 -3.54
C SER A 106 1.38 11.82 -3.11
N SER A 107 0.63 12.33 -2.13
CA SER A 107 0.74 13.71 -1.63
C SER A 107 0.13 13.82 -0.23
N ASP A 108 0.24 15.02 0.35
CA ASP A 108 -0.40 15.34 1.65
C ASP A 108 -1.93 15.51 1.53
N ASN A 109 -2.42 15.71 0.31
CA ASN A 109 -3.85 15.84 0.02
C ASN A 109 -4.21 14.99 -1.19
N PHE A 110 -4.98 13.94 -0.99
CA PHE A 110 -5.50 13.11 -2.08
C PHE A 110 -6.78 12.39 -1.68
N SER A 111 -7.44 11.79 -2.66
CA SER A 111 -8.47 10.80 -2.41
C SER A 111 -8.23 9.58 -3.27
N ALA A 112 -8.44 8.40 -2.69
CA ALA A 112 -8.41 7.13 -3.40
C ALA A 112 -9.80 6.50 -3.35
N THR A 113 -10.24 5.96 -4.49
CA THR A 113 -11.51 5.25 -4.60
C THR A 113 -11.23 3.87 -5.18
N MET A 114 -11.77 2.85 -4.56
CA MET A 114 -11.64 1.46 -5.00
C MET A 114 -13.01 0.84 -5.22
N LYS A 115 -13.22 0.20 -6.36
CA LYS A 115 -14.32 -0.74 -6.56
C LYS A 115 -13.89 -2.10 -6.05
N LEU A 116 -14.63 -2.65 -5.11
CA LEU A 116 -14.35 -3.92 -4.46
C LEU A 116 -15.54 -4.86 -4.59
N THR A 117 -15.30 -6.07 -5.09
CA THR A 117 -16.27 -7.18 -5.02
C THR A 117 -15.71 -8.23 -4.08
N PHE A 118 -16.42 -8.47 -2.98
CA PHE A 118 -16.04 -9.47 -1.98
C PHE A 118 -16.82 -10.76 -2.18
N SER A 119 -16.11 -11.85 -2.46
CA SER A 119 -16.69 -13.17 -2.66
C SER A 119 -16.11 -14.18 -1.67
N PRO A 120 -16.47 -14.07 -0.39
CA PRO A 120 -15.93 -14.95 0.64
C PRO A 120 -16.42 -16.40 0.49
N ASN A 121 -15.67 -17.34 1.02
CA ASN A 121 -16.18 -18.67 1.27
C ASN A 121 -17.15 -18.60 2.44
N LEU A 122 -18.44 -18.84 2.18
CA LEU A 122 -19.49 -18.71 3.22
C LEU A 122 -19.30 -19.65 4.42
N LYS A 123 -18.50 -20.71 4.28
CA LYS A 123 -18.12 -21.61 5.37
C LYS A 123 -17.00 -21.04 6.27
N ASN A 124 -16.20 -20.14 5.74
CA ASN A 124 -15.07 -19.55 6.45
C ASN A 124 -15.49 -18.19 7.03
N LYS A 125 -15.88 -18.19 8.29
CA LYS A 125 -16.20 -16.93 8.98
C LYS A 125 -14.93 -16.18 9.35
N GLY A 126 -15.03 -14.84 9.38
CA GLY A 126 -13.90 -13.97 9.67
C GLY A 126 -13.02 -13.64 8.46
N GLU A 127 -13.37 -14.10 7.23
CA GLU A 127 -12.71 -13.59 6.03
C GLU A 127 -12.95 -12.08 5.88
N ARG A 128 -11.88 -11.34 5.65
CA ARG A 128 -11.89 -9.87 5.64
C ARG A 128 -11.20 -9.32 4.39
N THR A 129 -11.70 -8.21 3.90
CA THR A 129 -11.09 -7.41 2.83
C THR A 129 -11.50 -5.95 2.98
N GLY A 130 -10.80 -5.02 2.34
CA GLY A 130 -11.19 -3.62 2.44
C GLY A 130 -10.15 -2.64 1.94
N LEU A 131 -10.36 -1.37 2.25
CA LEU A 131 -9.48 -0.26 1.96
C LEU A 131 -8.93 0.31 3.26
N VAL A 132 -7.61 0.35 3.40
CA VAL A 132 -6.95 0.84 4.60
C VAL A 132 -5.91 1.92 4.27
N VAL A 133 -5.76 2.88 5.15
CA VAL A 133 -4.60 3.78 5.22
C VAL A 133 -3.68 3.20 6.28
N MET A 134 -2.54 2.65 5.84
CA MET A 134 -1.64 1.86 6.68
C MET A 134 -0.41 2.66 7.09
N GLY A 135 -0.12 2.67 8.37
CA GLY A 135 1.06 3.24 8.99
C GLY A 135 1.31 2.53 10.32
N ARG A 136 2.01 3.14 11.25
CA ARG A 136 2.12 2.65 12.65
C ARG A 136 0.76 2.59 13.32
N ASP A 137 -0.07 3.55 12.98
CA ASP A 137 -1.51 3.54 13.19
C ASP A 137 -2.17 3.24 11.85
N TYR A 138 -3.34 2.65 11.85
CA TYR A 138 -4.12 2.53 10.62
C TYR A 138 -5.60 2.78 10.87
N ALA A 139 -6.28 3.17 9.81
CA ALA A 139 -7.74 3.21 9.76
C ALA A 139 -8.23 2.66 8.43
N GLY A 140 -9.42 2.10 8.39
CA GLY A 140 -9.95 1.51 7.18
C GLY A 140 -11.43 1.23 7.20
N LEU A 141 -11.90 0.84 6.01
CA LEU A 141 -13.23 0.31 5.76
C LEU A 141 -13.08 -1.16 5.40
N ILE A 142 -13.53 -2.05 6.27
CA ILE A 142 -13.31 -3.50 6.18
C ILE A 142 -14.65 -4.20 5.99
N LEU A 143 -14.74 -5.04 4.95
CA LEU A 143 -15.82 -6.00 4.75
C LEU A 143 -15.44 -7.31 5.43
N GLU A 144 -16.37 -7.88 6.18
CA GLU A 144 -16.18 -9.14 6.88
C GLU A 144 -17.34 -10.10 6.63
N ASN A 145 -17.02 -11.37 6.42
CA ASN A 145 -17.98 -12.47 6.37
C ASN A 145 -18.27 -12.97 7.80
N THR A 146 -19.39 -12.55 8.37
CA THR A 146 -19.81 -12.92 9.72
C THR A 146 -20.91 -13.99 9.70
N ASP A 147 -21.26 -14.54 10.87
CA ASP A 147 -22.40 -15.45 10.99
C ASP A 147 -23.73 -14.83 10.60
N LYS A 148 -23.83 -13.51 10.67
CA LYS A 148 -25.02 -12.73 10.31
C LYS A 148 -25.01 -12.22 8.86
N GLY A 149 -24.00 -12.61 8.05
CA GLY A 149 -23.80 -12.15 6.69
C GLY A 149 -22.64 -11.15 6.56
N LEU A 150 -22.64 -10.40 5.47
CA LEU A 150 -21.59 -9.42 5.22
C LEU A 150 -21.81 -8.16 6.07
N VAL A 151 -20.74 -7.69 6.66
CA VAL A 151 -20.71 -6.46 7.46
C VAL A 151 -19.59 -5.56 6.93
N LEU A 152 -19.87 -4.27 6.77
CA LEU A 152 -18.87 -3.23 6.54
C LEU A 152 -18.62 -2.49 7.84
N SER A 153 -17.37 -2.45 8.27
CA SER A 153 -16.96 -1.78 9.50
C SER A 153 -15.93 -0.69 9.20
N GLN A 154 -16.07 0.43 9.87
CA GLN A 154 -15.00 1.41 10.03
C GLN A 154 -14.15 0.98 11.21
N VAL A 155 -12.86 0.78 10.96
CA VAL A 155 -11.91 0.32 11.96
C VAL A 155 -10.76 1.29 12.11
N GLU A 156 -10.15 1.30 13.28
CA GLU A 156 -8.88 1.94 13.51
C GLU A 156 -8.01 1.13 14.48
N CYS A 157 -6.72 1.28 14.38
CA CYS A 157 -5.77 0.68 15.30
C CYS A 157 -4.64 1.66 15.59
N LEU A 158 -4.57 2.15 16.81
CA LEU A 158 -3.48 3.00 17.27
C LEU A 158 -2.33 2.14 17.77
N ARG A 159 -1.11 2.44 17.31
CA ARG A 159 0.11 1.70 17.66
C ARG A 159 0.02 0.22 17.26
N ALA A 160 -0.44 -0.02 16.03
CA ALA A 160 -0.53 -1.35 15.45
C ALA A 160 0.83 -2.06 15.44
N ASP A 161 1.92 -1.31 15.16
CA ASP A 161 3.32 -1.77 15.24
C ASP A 161 3.74 -2.29 16.63
N LYS A 162 2.97 -2.01 17.67
CA LYS A 162 3.14 -2.51 19.05
C LYS A 162 2.12 -3.60 19.41
N GLY A 163 1.43 -4.15 18.43
CA GLY A 163 0.44 -5.22 18.64
C GLY A 163 -0.77 -4.78 19.43
N LYS A 164 -1.15 -3.49 19.36
CA LYS A 164 -2.40 -3.02 19.96
C LYS A 164 -3.60 -3.55 19.18
N PRO A 165 -4.74 -3.79 19.82
CA PRO A 165 -5.93 -4.31 19.16
C PRO A 165 -6.55 -3.26 18.23
N GLU A 166 -7.21 -3.76 17.17
CA GLU A 166 -8.07 -2.97 16.31
C GLU A 166 -9.39 -2.64 17.04
N GLU A 167 -9.89 -1.44 16.85
CA GLU A 167 -11.16 -0.98 17.37
C GLU A 167 -12.15 -0.74 16.23
N VAL A 168 -13.38 -1.24 16.39
CA VAL A 168 -14.48 -0.96 15.48
C VAL A 168 -15.19 0.31 15.91
N ARG A 169 -15.21 1.31 15.04
CA ARG A 169 -15.85 2.61 15.31
C ARG A 169 -17.32 2.65 14.88
N ALA A 170 -17.64 1.99 13.79
CA ALA A 170 -18.99 1.86 13.27
C ALA A 170 -19.12 0.61 12.42
N SER A 171 -20.33 0.06 12.30
CA SER A 171 -20.61 -1.10 11.47
C SER A 171 -22.01 -1.02 10.87
N VAL A 172 -22.14 -1.50 9.63
CA VAL A 172 -23.40 -1.63 8.92
C VAL A 172 -23.49 -2.99 8.21
N PRO A 173 -24.64 -3.66 8.24
CA PRO A 173 -24.84 -4.86 7.42
C PRO A 173 -24.87 -4.51 5.94
N LEU A 174 -24.36 -5.40 5.09
CA LEU A 174 -24.42 -5.25 3.64
C LEU A 174 -25.32 -6.33 3.03
N SER A 175 -26.16 -5.90 2.09
CA SER A 175 -26.99 -6.78 1.27
C SER A 175 -26.36 -7.14 -0.08
N GLN A 176 -25.23 -6.49 -0.42
CA GLN A 176 -24.53 -6.67 -1.68
C GLN A 176 -23.03 -6.92 -1.42
N ASN A 177 -22.39 -7.59 -2.35
CA ASN A 177 -20.98 -7.94 -2.26
C ASN A 177 -20.05 -7.00 -3.03
N THR A 178 -20.61 -6.06 -3.80
CA THR A 178 -19.84 -5.05 -4.55
C THR A 178 -20.08 -3.67 -3.97
N VAL A 179 -19.00 -2.99 -3.62
CA VAL A 179 -19.03 -1.66 -3.00
C VAL A 179 -17.95 -0.76 -3.62
N TYR A 180 -18.16 0.55 -3.49
CA TYR A 180 -17.13 1.55 -3.76
C TYR A 180 -16.68 2.14 -2.44
N LEU A 181 -15.42 1.93 -2.12
CA LEU A 181 -14.79 2.46 -0.92
C LEU A 181 -13.95 3.67 -1.29
N LYS A 182 -14.05 4.74 -0.50
CA LYS A 182 -13.30 5.97 -0.71
C LYS A 182 -12.64 6.42 0.58
N VAL A 183 -11.37 6.78 0.47
CA VAL A 183 -10.63 7.48 1.51
C VAL A 183 -10.25 8.87 1.00
N ARG A 184 -10.29 9.86 1.88
CA ARG A 184 -9.75 11.20 1.67
C ARG A 184 -8.69 11.45 2.74
N PHE A 185 -7.53 11.84 2.27
CA PHE A 185 -6.40 12.23 3.09
C PHE A 185 -6.18 13.74 2.94
N SER A 186 -6.06 14.46 4.06
CA SER A 186 -5.87 15.91 4.08
C SER A 186 -5.18 16.34 5.37
#